data_4204ba5f85a4cce74534a0d852c1e1bf
#
_entry.id   4204ba5f85a4cce74534a0d852c1e1bf
#
_cell.length_a   1.000
_cell.length_b   1.000
_cell.length_c   1.000
_cell.angle_alpha   90.00
_cell.angle_beta   90.00
_cell.angle_gamma   90.00
#
_symmetry.space_group_name_H-M   'P 1'
#
loop_
_entity.id
_entity.type
_entity.pdbx_description
1 polymer ?
#
loop_
_entity_poly.entity_id
_entity_poly.type
_entity_poly.pdbx_seq_one_letter_code
_entity_poly.pdbx_strand_id
1 'polypeptide(L)'
;MKLLFPFAKRFIAGENLEQASQQIQRLHDKGFKVTVNLVGEQSESTEEVLGAQKEYLRILDLFQTDKLSLSIKPSSLGLSLSLDRALSSLEPITKKAFESGQTIRLDMENSTTTDNTIKLCQLLNQEYPNVMGITMQSNLYRTINDLQILKSQ
;
A
#
# COMPACT_ATOMS: atom_id res chain seq x y z
N MET A 1 -22.24 0.99 -17.41
CA MET A 1 -21.00 0.36 -16.90
C MET A 1 -21.03 -1.18 -16.83
N LYS A 2 -22.15 -1.86 -16.90
CA LYS A 2 -22.23 -3.35 -16.79
C LYS A 2 -21.68 -4.12 -18.01
N LEU A 3 -21.53 -3.51 -19.18
CA LEU A 3 -21.15 -4.20 -20.43
C LEU A 3 -19.64 -4.52 -20.54
N LEU A 4 -18.78 -3.76 -19.86
CA LEU A 4 -17.32 -3.95 -19.86
C LEU A 4 -16.82 -4.84 -18.71
N PHE A 5 -17.68 -5.21 -17.80
CA PHE A 5 -17.36 -6.00 -16.61
C PHE A 5 -16.70 -7.37 -16.91
N PRO A 6 -17.14 -8.15 -17.95
CA PRO A 6 -16.51 -9.43 -18.29
C PRO A 6 -15.04 -9.28 -18.70
N PHE A 7 -14.67 -8.15 -19.32
CA PHE A 7 -13.27 -7.85 -19.69
C PHE A 7 -12.46 -7.37 -18.49
N ALA A 8 -13.02 -6.48 -17.65
CA ALA A 8 -12.37 -5.99 -16.45
C ALA A 8 -12.11 -7.11 -15.43
N LYS A 9 -12.99 -8.09 -15.31
CA LYS A 9 -12.85 -9.25 -14.41
C LYS A 9 -11.58 -10.07 -14.64
N ARG A 10 -10.97 -9.98 -15.83
CA ARG A 10 -9.69 -10.62 -16.15
C ARG A 10 -8.49 -9.94 -15.47
N PHE A 11 -8.64 -8.67 -15.09
CA PHE A 11 -7.58 -7.82 -14.54
C PHE A 11 -7.78 -7.48 -13.06
N ILE A 12 -8.91 -7.91 -12.47
CA ILE A 12 -9.24 -7.66 -11.06
C ILE A 12 -9.29 -9.01 -10.36
N ALA A 13 -8.56 -9.15 -9.26
CA ALA A 13 -8.51 -10.39 -8.49
C ALA A 13 -9.86 -10.76 -7.87
N GLY A 14 -10.68 -9.77 -7.52
CA GLY A 14 -12.01 -9.93 -6.97
C GLY A 14 -12.65 -8.59 -6.64
N GLU A 15 -13.97 -8.60 -6.44
CA GLU A 15 -14.73 -7.43 -5.98
C GLU A 15 -14.67 -7.25 -4.45
N ASN A 16 -14.22 -8.29 -3.76
CA ASN A 16 -14.05 -8.34 -2.31
C ASN A 16 -12.87 -9.25 -1.95
N LEU A 17 -12.48 -9.21 -0.68
CA LEU A 17 -11.33 -9.95 -0.18
C LEU A 17 -11.50 -11.47 -0.30
N GLU A 18 -12.72 -11.99 -0.15
CA GLU A 18 -13.02 -13.42 -0.25
C GLU A 18 -12.73 -13.96 -1.66
N GLN A 19 -13.09 -13.21 -2.71
CA GLN A 19 -12.78 -13.57 -4.10
C GLN A 19 -11.29 -13.38 -4.40
N ALA A 20 -10.70 -12.27 -3.96
CA ALA A 20 -9.29 -11.99 -4.16
C ALA A 20 -8.40 -13.03 -3.47
N SER A 21 -8.76 -13.48 -2.27
CA SER A 21 -7.99 -14.47 -1.51
C SER A 21 -7.82 -15.80 -2.26
N GLN A 22 -8.83 -16.23 -3.00
CA GLN A 22 -8.73 -17.44 -3.82
C GLN A 22 -7.70 -17.30 -4.96
N GLN A 23 -7.60 -16.09 -5.55
CA GLN A 23 -6.61 -15.84 -6.60
C GLN A 23 -5.20 -15.71 -6.01
N ILE A 24 -5.06 -15.05 -4.87
CA ILE A 24 -3.80 -14.94 -4.14
C ILE A 24 -3.28 -16.35 -3.80
N GLN A 25 -4.12 -17.21 -3.22
CA GLN A 25 -3.75 -18.58 -2.89
C GLN A 25 -3.29 -19.38 -4.12
N ARG A 26 -4.04 -19.28 -5.23
CA ARG A 26 -3.65 -19.94 -6.50
C ARG A 26 -2.28 -19.49 -7.02
N LEU A 27 -1.93 -18.21 -6.83
CA LEU A 27 -0.62 -17.69 -7.23
C LEU A 27 0.47 -18.17 -6.28
N HIS A 28 0.22 -18.20 -4.98
CA HIS A 28 1.14 -18.76 -3.98
C HIS A 28 1.42 -20.25 -4.23
N ASP A 29 0.38 -21.04 -4.56
CA ASP A 29 0.52 -22.47 -4.88
C ASP A 29 1.40 -22.71 -6.13
N LYS A 30 1.42 -21.73 -7.04
CA LYS A 30 2.31 -21.74 -8.22
C LYS A 30 3.72 -21.17 -7.93
N GLY A 31 4.00 -20.79 -6.69
CA GLY A 31 5.29 -20.25 -6.27
C GLY A 31 5.51 -18.75 -6.52
N PHE A 32 4.47 -18.00 -6.89
CA PHE A 32 4.59 -16.55 -7.10
C PHE A 32 4.54 -15.79 -5.78
N LYS A 33 5.28 -14.69 -5.72
CA LYS A 33 5.04 -13.61 -4.74
C LYS A 33 3.96 -12.69 -5.28
N VAL A 34 3.10 -12.18 -4.39
CA VAL A 34 1.93 -11.39 -4.77
C VAL A 34 1.98 -10.02 -4.09
N THR A 35 1.75 -8.97 -4.86
CA THR A 35 1.50 -7.63 -4.32
C THR A 35 0.01 -7.32 -4.43
N VAL A 36 -0.61 -6.93 -3.32
CA VAL A 36 -2.03 -6.61 -3.24
C VAL A 36 -2.23 -5.10 -3.11
N ASN A 37 -3.15 -4.57 -3.91
CA ASN A 37 -3.59 -3.18 -3.87
C ASN A 37 -5.11 -3.14 -3.74
N LEU A 38 -5.63 -2.30 -2.84
CA LEU A 38 -7.06 -1.97 -2.79
C LEU A 38 -7.38 -0.90 -3.84
N VAL A 39 -8.38 -1.17 -4.65
CA VAL A 39 -8.86 -0.19 -5.63
C VAL A 39 -9.59 0.92 -4.90
N GLY A 40 -9.03 2.11 -4.91
CA GLY A 40 -9.54 3.32 -4.26
C GLY A 40 -8.40 4.29 -4.00
N GLU A 41 -8.73 5.56 -4.00
CA GLU A 41 -7.80 6.66 -3.74
C GLU A 41 -8.59 7.86 -3.22
N GLN A 42 -7.88 8.84 -2.62
CA GLN A 42 -8.44 10.11 -2.17
C GLN A 42 -9.63 9.95 -1.19
N SER A 43 -9.38 9.23 -0.07
CA SER A 43 -10.36 9.22 1.01
C SER A 43 -10.59 10.64 1.53
N GLU A 44 -11.85 11.09 1.50
CA GLU A 44 -12.28 12.44 1.88
C GLU A 44 -12.81 12.49 3.33
N SER A 45 -13.06 11.34 3.91
CA SER A 45 -13.61 11.22 5.26
C SER A 45 -12.79 10.29 6.17
N THR A 46 -12.90 10.51 7.46
CA THR A 46 -12.31 9.61 8.47
C THR A 46 -12.86 8.19 8.38
N GLU A 47 -14.14 8.04 8.02
CA GLU A 47 -14.79 6.74 7.90
C GLU A 47 -14.21 5.91 6.74
N GLU A 48 -13.98 6.53 5.60
CA GLU A 48 -13.33 5.88 4.45
C GLU A 48 -11.91 5.44 4.78
N VAL A 49 -11.12 6.30 5.44
CA VAL A 49 -9.77 5.98 5.90
C VAL A 49 -9.77 4.77 6.84
N LEU A 50 -10.68 4.74 7.82
CA LEU A 50 -10.81 3.61 8.74
C LEU A 50 -11.26 2.33 8.03
N GLY A 51 -12.14 2.46 7.03
CA GLY A 51 -12.56 1.35 6.17
C GLY A 51 -11.38 0.73 5.43
N ALA A 52 -10.57 1.55 4.76
CA ALA A 52 -9.37 1.11 4.04
C ALA A 52 -8.34 0.49 5.00
N GLN A 53 -8.07 1.11 6.14
CA GLN A 53 -7.16 0.58 7.16
C GLN A 53 -7.59 -0.82 7.61
N LYS A 54 -8.87 -0.99 7.94
CA LYS A 54 -9.42 -2.27 8.38
C LYS A 54 -9.25 -3.35 7.32
N GLU A 55 -9.43 -3.02 6.04
CA GLU A 55 -9.32 -3.98 4.96
C GLU A 55 -7.85 -4.40 4.74
N TYR A 56 -6.88 -3.48 4.81
CA TYR A 56 -5.46 -3.83 4.76
C TYR A 56 -5.06 -4.74 5.93
N LEU A 57 -5.54 -4.47 7.15
CA LEU A 57 -5.28 -5.33 8.31
C LEU A 57 -5.86 -6.73 8.12
N ARG A 58 -7.06 -6.86 7.54
CA ARG A 58 -7.66 -8.16 7.20
C ARG A 58 -6.84 -8.94 6.17
N ILE A 59 -6.28 -8.26 5.16
CA ILE A 59 -5.40 -8.91 4.18
C ILE A 59 -4.17 -9.49 4.87
N LEU A 60 -3.51 -8.72 5.73
CA LEU A 60 -2.34 -9.18 6.47
C LEU A 60 -2.66 -10.33 7.45
N ASP A 61 -3.86 -10.33 8.04
CA ASP A 61 -4.33 -11.44 8.90
C ASP A 61 -4.51 -12.74 8.13
N LEU A 62 -5.06 -12.67 6.94
CA LEU A 62 -5.33 -13.85 6.12
C LEU A 62 -4.06 -14.47 5.53
N PHE A 63 -3.04 -13.67 5.26
CA PHE A 63 -1.84 -14.09 4.55
C PHE A 63 -0.57 -13.74 5.33
N GLN A 64 -0.30 -14.46 6.43
CA GLN A 64 0.90 -14.27 7.25
C GLN A 64 2.12 -14.94 6.58
N THR A 65 2.60 -14.37 5.48
CA THR A 65 3.70 -14.92 4.67
C THR A 65 4.51 -13.83 3.99
N ASP A 66 5.81 -14.00 3.90
CA ASP A 66 6.74 -13.14 3.16
C ASP A 66 6.51 -13.11 1.64
N LYS A 67 5.63 -13.99 1.15
CA LYS A 67 5.22 -14.02 -0.27
C LYS A 67 4.15 -12.98 -0.62
N LEU A 68 3.56 -12.30 0.39
CA LEU A 68 2.59 -11.24 0.18
C LEU A 68 3.19 -9.89 0.56
N SER A 69 3.01 -8.90 -0.28
CA SER A 69 3.29 -7.49 -0.01
C SER A 69 2.05 -6.64 -0.30
N LEU A 70 1.99 -5.46 0.31
CA LEU A 70 0.95 -4.48 0.01
C LEU A 70 1.51 -3.37 -0.87
N SER A 71 0.71 -2.86 -1.80
CA SER A 71 0.90 -1.57 -2.48
C SER A 71 -0.21 -0.64 -2.02
N ILE A 72 0.15 0.50 -1.43
CA ILE A 72 -0.78 1.41 -0.79
C ILE A 72 -0.66 2.79 -1.38
N LYS A 73 -1.78 3.38 -1.78
CA LYS A 73 -1.87 4.80 -2.11
C LYS A 73 -2.04 5.60 -0.82
N PRO A 74 -1.10 6.46 -0.45
CA PRO A 74 -1.17 7.19 0.82
C PRO A 74 -2.44 8.03 0.99
N SER A 75 -3.02 8.52 -0.11
CA SER A 75 -4.27 9.28 -0.09
C SER A 75 -5.46 8.44 0.39
N SER A 76 -5.46 7.12 0.14
CA SER A 76 -6.51 6.22 0.65
C SER A 76 -6.48 6.03 2.16
N LEU A 77 -5.34 6.34 2.79
CA LEU A 77 -5.14 6.28 4.24
C LEU A 77 -4.99 7.67 4.89
N GLY A 78 -5.50 8.70 4.20
CA GLY A 78 -5.71 10.02 4.79
C GLY A 78 -4.58 11.02 4.53
N LEU A 79 -3.62 10.77 3.63
CA LEU A 79 -2.60 11.75 3.30
C LEU A 79 -3.18 13.03 2.68
N SER A 80 -4.32 12.93 2.01
CA SER A 80 -5.06 14.09 1.51
C SER A 80 -5.60 14.98 2.65
N LEU A 81 -5.83 14.43 3.83
CA LEU A 81 -6.31 15.15 5.00
C LEU A 81 -5.16 15.78 5.80
N SER A 82 -4.17 14.96 6.17
CA SER A 82 -2.94 15.42 6.81
C SER A 82 -1.89 14.30 6.89
N LEU A 83 -0.61 14.69 7.09
CA LEU A 83 0.48 13.75 7.34
C LEU A 83 0.24 12.93 8.62
N ASP A 84 -0.20 13.57 9.71
CA ASP A 84 -0.46 12.91 11.00
C ASP A 84 -1.59 11.89 10.87
N ARG A 85 -2.62 12.19 10.07
CA ARG A 85 -3.69 11.25 9.79
C ARG A 85 -3.18 10.03 9.04
N ALA A 86 -2.39 10.23 8.01
CA ALA A 86 -1.80 9.13 7.24
C ALA A 86 -0.87 8.29 8.12
N LEU A 87 -0.05 8.91 8.94
CA LEU A 87 0.86 8.22 9.87
C LEU A 87 0.08 7.34 10.84
N SER A 88 -0.93 7.90 11.53
CA SER A 88 -1.75 7.15 12.50
C SER A 88 -2.54 6.01 11.85
N SER A 89 -2.86 6.12 10.55
CA SER A 89 -3.58 5.08 9.82
C SER A 89 -2.65 3.98 9.29
N LEU A 90 -1.42 4.33 8.89
CA LEU A 90 -0.43 3.40 8.36
C LEU A 90 0.31 2.63 9.46
N GLU A 91 0.52 3.24 10.63
CA GLU A 91 1.28 2.63 11.72
C GLU A 91 0.79 1.22 12.11
N PRO A 92 -0.50 0.98 12.38
CA PRO A 92 -0.98 -0.37 12.75
C PRO A 92 -0.78 -1.39 11.62
N ILE A 93 -0.91 -0.95 10.35
CA ILE A 93 -0.68 -1.81 9.18
C ILE A 93 0.81 -2.15 9.08
N THR A 94 1.69 -1.16 9.27
CA THR A 94 3.14 -1.32 9.20
C THR A 94 3.64 -2.25 10.30
N LYS A 95 3.18 -2.04 11.54
CA LYS A 95 3.48 -2.90 12.68
C LYS A 95 3.12 -4.35 12.39
N LYS A 96 1.91 -4.58 11.91
CA LYS A 96 1.43 -5.93 11.58
C LYS A 96 2.25 -6.58 10.46
N ALA A 97 2.59 -5.84 9.41
CA ALA A 97 3.45 -6.32 8.34
C ALA A 97 4.85 -6.67 8.86
N PHE A 98 5.42 -5.85 9.76
CA PHE A 98 6.69 -6.12 10.42
C PHE A 98 6.67 -7.44 11.20
N GLU A 99 5.65 -7.65 12.03
CA GLU A 99 5.48 -8.86 12.83
C GLU A 99 5.34 -10.14 11.98
N SER A 100 4.82 -10.01 10.77
CA SER A 100 4.59 -11.13 9.82
C SER A 100 5.70 -11.28 8.76
N GLY A 101 6.76 -10.44 8.79
CA GLY A 101 7.82 -10.45 7.79
C GLY A 101 7.38 -9.99 6.39
N GLN A 102 6.29 -9.23 6.31
CA GLN A 102 5.72 -8.71 5.07
C GLN A 102 6.23 -7.30 4.79
N THR A 103 6.13 -6.86 3.55
CA THR A 103 6.55 -5.53 3.13
C THR A 103 5.39 -4.72 2.55
N ILE A 104 5.51 -3.41 2.68
CA ILE A 104 4.55 -2.44 2.15
C ILE A 104 5.27 -1.50 1.20
N ARG A 105 4.66 -1.17 0.09
CA ARG A 105 5.13 -0.16 -0.84
C ARG A 105 4.14 0.99 -0.90
N LEU A 106 4.61 2.20 -0.64
CA LEU A 106 3.83 3.42 -0.87
C LEU A 106 3.93 3.82 -2.33
N ASP A 107 2.78 4.00 -2.96
CA ASP A 107 2.71 4.51 -4.33
C ASP A 107 2.91 6.03 -4.34
N MET A 108 3.62 6.53 -5.35
CA MET A 108 3.75 7.96 -5.59
C MET A 108 2.55 8.44 -6.39
N GLU A 109 1.83 9.44 -5.87
CA GLU A 109 0.57 9.85 -6.48
C GLU A 109 0.71 11.16 -7.28
N ASN A 110 1.02 12.26 -6.61
CA ASN A 110 1.14 13.58 -7.27
C ASN A 110 2.22 14.45 -6.64
N SER A 111 2.56 15.56 -7.28
CA SER A 111 3.65 16.44 -6.86
C SER A 111 3.43 17.10 -5.50
N THR A 112 2.19 17.32 -5.09
CA THR A 112 1.87 17.99 -3.83
C THR A 112 2.01 17.05 -2.62
N THR A 113 1.99 15.74 -2.85
CA THR A 113 2.09 14.72 -1.78
C THR A 113 3.45 14.02 -1.74
N THR A 114 4.33 14.25 -2.75
CA THR A 114 5.63 13.58 -2.86
C THR A 114 6.47 13.68 -1.59
N ASP A 115 6.65 14.88 -1.03
CA ASP A 115 7.47 15.09 0.18
C ASP A 115 6.88 14.38 1.39
N ASN A 116 5.57 14.45 1.56
CA ASN A 116 4.88 13.77 2.66
C ASN A 116 4.93 12.23 2.50
N THR A 117 4.86 11.71 1.28
CA THR A 117 5.00 10.26 1.02
C THR A 117 6.39 9.77 1.38
N ILE A 118 7.44 10.52 1.01
CA ILE A 118 8.83 10.23 1.40
C ILE A 118 8.95 10.26 2.93
N LYS A 119 8.43 11.29 3.57
CA LYS A 119 8.48 11.45 5.04
C LYS A 119 7.74 10.33 5.77
N LEU A 120 6.58 9.89 5.29
CA LEU A 120 5.88 8.73 5.83
C LEU A 120 6.74 7.47 5.79
N CYS A 121 7.36 7.18 4.64
CA CYS A 121 8.25 6.04 4.49
C CYS A 121 9.41 6.07 5.50
N GLN A 122 10.03 7.23 5.67
CA GLN A 122 11.14 7.43 6.61
C GLN A 122 10.71 7.23 8.07
N LEU A 123 9.62 7.90 8.50
CA LEU A 123 9.12 7.82 9.87
C LEU A 123 8.73 6.39 10.26
N LEU A 124 8.02 5.68 9.36
CA LEU A 124 7.60 4.31 9.63
C LEU A 124 8.77 3.33 9.63
N ASN A 125 9.80 3.53 8.79
CA ASN A 125 11.01 2.68 8.82
C ASN A 125 11.93 2.96 10.00
N GLN A 126 11.85 4.11 10.65
CA GLN A 126 12.57 4.37 11.92
C GLN A 126 12.05 3.46 13.04
N GLU A 127 10.75 3.18 13.07
CA GLU A 127 10.12 2.35 14.08
C GLU A 127 10.05 0.87 13.67
N TYR A 128 9.78 0.62 12.36
CA TYR A 128 9.64 -0.73 11.78
C TYR A 128 10.62 -0.90 10.61
N PRO A 129 11.91 -1.21 10.86
CA PRO A 129 12.95 -1.21 9.84
C PRO A 129 12.69 -2.18 8.68
N ASN A 130 12.94 -1.73 7.45
CA ASN A 130 12.84 -2.51 6.21
C ASN A 130 11.43 -2.98 5.83
N VAL A 131 10.37 -2.46 6.44
CA VAL A 131 8.99 -2.78 6.07
C VAL A 131 8.49 -1.92 4.93
N MET A 132 8.76 -0.61 5.00
CA MET A 132 8.24 0.36 4.04
C MET A 132 9.19 0.57 2.87
N GLY A 133 8.71 0.32 1.66
CA GLY A 133 9.30 0.79 0.42
C GLY A 133 8.51 1.95 -0.18
N ILE A 134 9.07 2.57 -1.22
CA ILE A 134 8.43 3.66 -1.94
C ILE A 134 8.58 3.46 -3.45
N THR A 135 7.56 3.80 -4.22
CA THR A 135 7.60 3.78 -5.68
C THR A 135 8.06 5.13 -6.20
N MET A 136 9.26 5.18 -6.81
CA MET A 136 9.81 6.42 -7.36
C MET A 136 9.47 6.55 -8.84
N GLN A 137 9.12 7.76 -9.27
CA GLN A 137 8.81 8.07 -10.67
C GLN A 137 10.08 8.53 -11.40
N SER A 138 10.60 7.73 -12.32
CA SER A 138 11.86 8.00 -13.04
C SER A 138 11.81 9.24 -13.95
N ASN A 139 10.62 9.70 -14.34
CA ASN A 139 10.41 10.85 -15.20
C ASN A 139 10.45 12.21 -14.48
N LEU A 140 10.56 12.23 -13.14
CA LEU A 140 10.61 13.47 -12.37
C LEU A 140 12.05 13.96 -12.22
N TYR A 141 12.30 15.23 -12.44
CA TYR A 141 13.62 15.85 -12.26
C TYR A 141 14.19 15.69 -10.84
N ARG A 142 13.32 15.63 -9.82
CA ARG A 142 13.70 15.50 -8.42
C ARG A 142 14.13 14.10 -7.99
N THR A 143 13.78 13.07 -8.77
CA THR A 143 13.93 11.65 -8.36
C THR A 143 15.36 11.29 -7.96
N ILE A 144 16.37 11.81 -8.65
CA ILE A 144 17.78 11.53 -8.32
C ILE A 144 18.12 12.08 -6.93
N ASN A 145 17.69 13.31 -6.62
CA ASN A 145 17.93 13.93 -5.31
C ASN A 145 17.15 13.19 -4.21
N ASP A 146 15.90 12.84 -4.46
CA ASP A 146 15.07 12.09 -3.51
C ASP A 146 15.69 10.71 -3.19
N LEU A 147 16.23 10.01 -4.18
CA LEU A 147 16.95 8.75 -3.98
C LEU A 147 18.23 8.91 -3.15
N GLN A 148 18.95 10.02 -3.30
CA GLN A 148 20.13 10.32 -2.47
C GLN A 148 19.75 10.52 -1.02
N ILE A 149 18.66 11.23 -0.75
CA ILE A 149 18.12 11.45 0.61
C ILE A 149 17.71 10.12 1.24
N LEU A 150 17.03 9.25 0.50
CA LEU A 150 16.59 7.94 0.99
C LEU A 150 17.76 6.97 1.25
N LYS A 151 18.88 7.09 0.53
CA LYS A 151 20.07 6.25 0.73
C LYS A 151 20.91 6.65 1.94
N SER A 152 20.81 7.89 2.39
CA SER A 152 21.62 8.43 3.47
C SER A 152 21.08 8.11 4.87
N GLN A 153 20.03 7.34 4.94
CA GLN A 153 19.35 6.88 6.15
C GLN A 153 19.37 5.35 6.24
#